data_ca92d64ea74794e8d216bc04e301d165
#
_entry.id   ca92d64ea74794e8d216bc04e301d165
#
_cell.length_a   1.000
_cell.length_b   1.000
_cell.length_c   1.000
_cell.angle_alpha   90.00
_cell.angle_beta   90.00
_cell.angle_gamma   90.00
#
_symmetry.space_group_name_H-M   'P 1'
#
loop_
_entity.id
_entity.type
_entity.pdbx_description
1 polymer ?
#
loop_
_entity_poly.entity_id
_entity_poly.type
_entity_poly.pdbx_seq_one_letter_code
_entity_poly.pdbx_strand_id
1 'polypeptide(L)'
;MTYSEPAKRLIEAAENRVATTALTDSDPNLNVASAYDIQAEVVQARLDRGHVVVGAKLGLTSIAKQKQMNVSEPLYGWLTSDMQIDTEASLRCNDFIQPRCEPEIAFLLGSDLNGAHISAVHVLAATQYIFAAVDVLDSRFAGYSFTLPDVAADNSSSAGFTLGGTAINPEGLNLRTLGCAFEKNGQLIATASGAAVLGHPASSVAWLVRKLATRGEGLKAGHIILSGAITEAVAV
;
A
#
# COMPACT_ATOMS: atom_id res chain seq x y z
N MET A 1 -4.30 22.15 11.83
CA MET A 1 -3.38 21.53 12.82
C MET A 1 -1.94 21.89 12.47
N THR A 2 -1.01 21.82 13.43
CA THR A 2 0.41 22.02 13.14
C THR A 2 1.05 20.65 13.01
N TYR A 3 1.57 20.32 11.82
CA TYR A 3 2.28 19.05 11.56
C TYR A 3 3.75 19.18 11.94
N SER A 4 4.40 18.07 12.25
CA SER A 4 5.85 18.00 12.46
C SER A 4 6.62 18.39 11.19
N GLU A 5 7.86 18.83 11.32
CA GLU A 5 8.67 19.23 10.16
C GLU A 5 8.89 18.10 9.15
N PRO A 6 9.16 16.82 9.56
CA PRO A 6 9.21 15.71 8.63
C PRO A 6 7.90 15.48 7.85
N ALA A 7 6.74 15.57 8.54
CA ALA A 7 5.44 15.41 7.88
C ALA A 7 5.17 16.53 6.87
N LYS A 8 5.45 17.81 7.23
CA LYS A 8 5.33 18.95 6.31
C LYS A 8 6.16 18.73 5.04
N ARG A 9 7.41 18.30 5.20
CA ARG A 9 8.32 18.09 4.09
C ARG A 9 7.76 17.03 3.10
N LEU A 10 7.16 15.96 3.59
CA LEU A 10 6.52 14.94 2.74
C LEU A 10 5.24 15.46 2.09
N ILE A 11 4.42 16.21 2.83
CA ILE A 11 3.20 16.84 2.31
C ILE A 11 3.54 17.82 1.18
N GLU A 12 4.50 18.73 1.41
CA GLU A 12 4.95 19.70 0.43
C GLU A 12 5.57 19.06 -0.81
N ALA A 13 6.36 17.97 -0.64
CA ALA A 13 6.92 17.23 -1.74
C ALA A 13 5.83 16.65 -2.66
N ALA A 14 4.78 16.07 -2.07
CA ALA A 14 3.63 15.55 -2.81
C ALA A 14 2.83 16.66 -3.52
N GLU A 15 2.54 17.76 -2.83
CA GLU A 15 1.75 18.87 -3.37
C GLU A 15 2.45 19.60 -4.52
N ASN A 16 3.74 19.86 -4.34
CA ASN A 16 4.54 20.54 -5.34
C ASN A 16 5.05 19.62 -6.44
N ARG A 17 4.87 18.29 -6.29
CA ARG A 17 5.40 17.25 -7.19
C ARG A 17 6.92 17.36 -7.36
N VAL A 18 7.61 17.62 -6.27
CA VAL A 18 9.06 17.77 -6.22
C VAL A 18 9.63 16.83 -5.18
N ALA A 19 10.50 15.93 -5.63
CA ALA A 19 11.14 14.98 -4.74
C ALA A 19 12.01 15.66 -3.67
N THR A 20 12.08 15.05 -2.50
CA THR A 20 12.94 15.44 -1.39
C THR A 20 14.02 14.39 -1.11
N THR A 21 14.97 14.69 -0.23
CA THR A 21 15.95 13.74 0.31
C THR A 21 15.33 12.86 1.40
N ALA A 22 15.96 11.73 1.74
CA ALA A 22 15.50 10.86 2.81
C ALA A 22 15.40 11.62 4.15
N LEU A 23 14.43 11.26 4.99
CA LEU A 23 14.31 11.81 6.34
C LEU A 23 15.50 11.39 7.21
N THR A 24 15.96 10.15 6.98
CA THR A 24 17.10 9.57 7.68
C THR A 24 18.43 10.25 7.35
N ASP A 25 18.54 11.03 6.28
CA ASP A 25 19.70 11.89 6.02
C ASP A 25 19.80 13.03 7.06
N SER A 26 18.66 13.49 7.56
CA SER A 26 18.56 14.57 8.56
C SER A 26 18.46 14.02 9.99
N ASP A 27 17.83 12.86 10.17
CA ASP A 27 17.70 12.15 11.44
C ASP A 27 18.07 10.66 11.29
N PRO A 28 19.35 10.32 11.42
CA PRO A 28 19.82 8.93 11.33
C PRO A 28 19.24 8.00 12.41
N ASN A 29 18.60 8.53 13.45
CA ASN A 29 17.98 7.76 14.53
C ASN A 29 16.49 7.52 14.31
N LEU A 30 15.92 8.01 13.21
CA LEU A 30 14.52 7.76 12.88
C LEU A 30 14.28 6.24 12.79
N ASN A 31 13.35 5.75 13.59
CA ASN A 31 12.97 4.34 13.61
C ASN A 31 11.57 4.14 13.02
N VAL A 32 11.21 2.88 12.74
CA VAL A 32 9.94 2.52 12.09
C VAL A 32 8.72 2.93 12.93
N ALA A 33 8.80 2.89 14.26
CA ALA A 33 7.68 3.29 15.11
C ALA A 33 7.37 4.78 14.98
N SER A 34 8.40 5.63 15.13
CA SER A 34 8.29 7.08 14.94
C SER A 34 7.92 7.45 13.49
N ALA A 35 8.37 6.64 12.51
CA ALA A 35 8.00 6.84 11.11
C ALA A 35 6.49 6.65 10.87
N TYR A 36 5.85 5.69 11.54
CA TYR A 36 4.39 5.54 11.48
C TYR A 36 3.64 6.68 12.18
N ASP A 37 4.25 7.38 13.14
CA ASP A 37 3.65 8.59 13.73
C ASP A 37 3.70 9.76 12.73
N ILE A 38 4.81 9.90 11.98
CA ILE A 38 4.90 10.86 10.86
C ILE A 38 3.89 10.51 9.76
N GLN A 39 3.76 9.21 9.40
CA GLN A 39 2.75 8.75 8.45
C GLN A 39 1.33 9.16 8.88
N ALA A 40 1.00 9.00 10.16
CA ALA A 40 -0.31 9.40 10.67
C ALA A 40 -0.58 10.90 10.45
N GLU A 41 0.42 11.77 10.60
CA GLU A 41 0.31 13.19 10.31
C GLU A 41 0.14 13.46 8.79
N VAL A 42 0.86 12.74 7.94
CA VAL A 42 0.73 12.85 6.47
C VAL A 42 -0.67 12.44 6.02
N VAL A 43 -1.22 11.37 6.59
CA VAL A 43 -2.61 10.94 6.34
C VAL A 43 -3.59 11.96 6.89
N GLN A 44 -3.38 12.46 8.11
CA GLN A 44 -4.26 13.45 8.73
C GLN A 44 -4.37 14.71 7.88
N ALA A 45 -3.30 15.15 7.21
CA ALA A 45 -3.34 16.29 6.29
C ALA A 45 -4.34 16.10 5.14
N ARG A 46 -4.55 14.86 4.67
CA ARG A 46 -5.58 14.55 3.67
C ARG A 46 -6.98 14.57 4.29
N LEU A 47 -7.12 14.04 5.50
CA LEU A 47 -8.40 14.06 6.22
C LEU A 47 -8.85 15.50 6.55
N ASP A 48 -7.91 16.39 6.90
CA ASP A 48 -8.19 17.80 7.15
C ASP A 48 -8.67 18.57 5.90
N ARG A 49 -8.43 18.01 4.71
CA ARG A 49 -8.96 18.49 3.41
C ARG A 49 -10.31 17.88 3.04
N GLY A 50 -10.89 17.06 3.91
CA GLY A 50 -12.20 16.44 3.71
C GLY A 50 -12.17 15.06 3.05
N HIS A 51 -10.98 14.49 2.83
CA HIS A 51 -10.88 13.11 2.37
C HIS A 51 -11.11 12.15 3.53
N VAL A 52 -11.40 10.90 3.21
CA VAL A 52 -11.64 9.84 4.21
C VAL A 52 -10.74 8.64 3.93
N VAL A 53 -10.40 7.89 4.99
CA VAL A 53 -9.72 6.61 4.82
C VAL A 53 -10.71 5.62 4.19
N VAL A 54 -10.31 5.04 3.06
CA VAL A 54 -11.10 4.03 2.32
C VAL A 54 -10.47 2.64 2.39
N GLY A 55 -9.28 2.51 2.96
CA GLY A 55 -8.59 1.24 3.08
C GLY A 55 -7.12 1.38 3.41
N ALA A 56 -6.36 0.36 3.08
CA ALA A 56 -4.91 0.31 3.29
C ALA A 56 -4.23 -0.51 2.18
N LYS A 57 -2.93 -0.32 2.04
CA LYS A 57 -2.07 -1.10 1.14
C LYS A 57 -0.89 -1.69 1.90
N LEU A 58 -0.36 -2.79 1.41
CA LEU A 58 0.85 -3.40 1.96
C LEU A 58 2.02 -3.25 0.99
N GLY A 59 3.18 -2.99 1.55
CA GLY A 59 4.47 -2.99 0.85
C GLY A 59 5.42 -4.02 1.41
N LEU A 60 6.47 -4.35 0.67
CA LEU A 60 7.51 -5.32 1.06
C LEU A 60 6.94 -6.70 1.46
N THR A 61 5.91 -7.16 0.77
CA THR A 61 5.27 -8.46 1.01
C THR A 61 6.01 -9.64 0.37
N SER A 62 7.05 -9.40 -0.43
CA SER A 62 7.92 -10.44 -0.98
C SER A 62 9.05 -10.78 -0.01
N ILE A 63 9.13 -12.04 0.44
CA ILE A 63 10.21 -12.53 1.31
C ILE A 63 11.59 -12.33 0.66
N ALA A 64 11.70 -12.48 -0.66
CA ALA A 64 12.95 -12.24 -1.38
C ALA A 64 13.37 -10.76 -1.26
N LYS A 65 12.42 -9.85 -1.43
CA LYS A 65 12.66 -8.39 -1.35
C LYS A 65 12.98 -7.97 0.09
N GLN A 66 12.31 -8.55 1.09
CA GLN A 66 12.64 -8.33 2.51
C GLN A 66 14.09 -8.74 2.81
N LYS A 67 14.54 -9.90 2.35
CA LYS A 67 15.93 -10.34 2.50
C LYS A 67 16.93 -9.40 1.80
N GLN A 68 16.61 -8.97 0.58
CA GLN A 68 17.44 -8.03 -0.17
C GLN A 68 17.60 -6.68 0.53
N MET A 69 16.52 -6.19 1.16
CA MET A 69 16.50 -4.92 1.89
C MET A 69 16.89 -5.07 3.37
N ASN A 70 17.26 -6.27 3.80
CA ASN A 70 17.60 -6.58 5.19
C ASN A 70 16.51 -6.15 6.19
N VAL A 71 15.24 -6.41 5.83
CA VAL A 71 14.07 -6.18 6.68
C VAL A 71 13.35 -7.48 6.98
N SER A 72 12.62 -7.55 8.10
CA SER A 72 12.00 -8.78 8.59
C SER A 72 10.47 -8.77 8.52
N GLU A 73 9.87 -7.66 8.15
CA GLU A 73 8.41 -7.50 8.10
C GLU A 73 7.97 -6.60 6.94
N PRO A 74 6.70 -6.74 6.49
CA PRO A 74 6.09 -5.82 5.55
C PRO A 74 5.95 -4.41 6.12
N LEU A 75 5.51 -3.50 5.24
CA LEU A 75 5.02 -2.16 5.57
C LEU A 75 3.55 -2.05 5.24
N TYR A 76 2.92 -0.98 5.74
CA TYR A 76 1.61 -0.56 5.27
C TYR A 76 1.53 0.95 5.05
N GLY A 77 0.59 1.35 4.21
CA GLY A 77 0.13 2.72 4.03
C GLY A 77 -1.39 2.77 4.04
N TRP A 78 -1.95 3.93 4.32
CA TRP A 78 -3.38 4.18 4.26
C TRP A 78 -3.79 4.67 2.87
N LEU A 79 -4.93 4.19 2.40
CA LEU A 79 -5.59 4.67 1.19
C LEU A 79 -6.68 5.67 1.57
N THR A 80 -6.66 6.83 0.96
CA THR A 80 -7.67 7.88 1.13
C THR A 80 -8.51 8.04 -0.14
N SER A 81 -9.69 8.62 -0.02
CA SER A 81 -10.68 8.71 -1.11
C SER A 81 -10.17 9.44 -2.36
N ASP A 82 -9.24 10.38 -2.20
CA ASP A 82 -8.60 11.11 -3.30
C ASP A 82 -7.56 10.28 -4.08
N MET A 83 -7.14 9.13 -3.55
CA MET A 83 -6.21 8.22 -4.21
C MET A 83 -6.91 7.25 -5.17
N GLN A 84 -8.23 7.12 -5.08
CA GLN A 84 -8.97 6.19 -5.95
C GLN A 84 -9.07 6.77 -7.37
N ILE A 85 -8.53 6.03 -8.32
CA ILE A 85 -8.55 6.35 -9.74
C ILE A 85 -9.64 5.50 -10.40
N ASP A 86 -10.54 6.12 -11.12
CA ASP A 86 -11.56 5.40 -11.87
C ASP A 86 -10.88 4.48 -12.92
N THR A 87 -11.42 3.28 -13.10
CA THR A 87 -10.88 2.27 -14.04
C THR A 87 -10.80 2.77 -15.47
N GLU A 88 -11.71 3.66 -15.87
CA GLU A 88 -11.75 4.26 -17.21
C GLU A 88 -10.95 5.57 -17.29
N ALA A 89 -10.44 6.08 -16.17
CA ALA A 89 -9.67 7.31 -16.16
C ALA A 89 -8.22 7.06 -16.60
N SER A 90 -7.63 8.07 -17.23
CA SER A 90 -6.20 8.07 -17.56
C SER A 90 -5.40 8.63 -16.39
N LEU A 91 -4.38 7.89 -15.94
CA LEU A 91 -3.38 8.41 -15.03
C LEU A 91 -2.52 9.44 -15.76
N ARG A 92 -2.46 10.66 -15.21
CA ARG A 92 -1.59 11.72 -15.74
C ARG A 92 -0.25 11.69 -15.01
N CYS A 93 0.81 11.22 -15.66
CA CYS A 93 2.13 11.15 -15.03
C CYS A 93 2.60 12.48 -14.43
N ASN A 94 2.19 13.61 -15.02
CA ASN A 94 2.51 14.96 -14.50
C ASN A 94 1.82 15.31 -13.17
N ASP A 95 0.88 14.50 -12.69
CA ASP A 95 0.26 14.66 -11.38
C ASP A 95 1.08 14.01 -10.27
N PHE A 96 2.17 13.35 -10.60
CA PHE A 96 3.07 12.62 -9.73
C PHE A 96 4.52 13.07 -9.88
N ILE A 97 5.40 12.63 -9.00
CA ILE A 97 6.84 12.90 -9.04
C ILE A 97 7.56 11.89 -9.96
N GLN A 98 7.34 10.61 -9.73
CA GLN A 98 8.03 9.50 -10.37
C GLN A 98 7.19 8.20 -10.29
N PRO A 99 6.00 8.16 -10.91
CA PRO A 99 5.02 7.11 -10.65
C PRO A 99 5.48 5.74 -11.13
N ARG A 100 5.11 4.72 -10.38
CA ARG A 100 5.25 3.30 -10.73
C ARG A 100 3.96 2.58 -10.46
N CYS A 101 3.71 1.49 -11.18
CA CYS A 101 2.54 0.64 -11.01
C CYS A 101 2.93 -0.77 -10.59
N GLU A 102 2.13 -1.35 -9.69
CA GLU A 102 2.24 -2.73 -9.23
C GLU A 102 0.89 -3.43 -9.36
N PRO A 103 0.82 -4.66 -9.94
CA PRO A 103 -0.41 -5.43 -9.94
C PRO A 103 -0.61 -6.12 -8.59
N GLU A 104 -1.82 -6.04 -8.06
CA GLU A 104 -2.19 -6.57 -6.76
C GLU A 104 -3.53 -7.30 -6.76
N ILE A 105 -3.80 -8.05 -5.70
CA ILE A 105 -5.14 -8.50 -5.35
C ILE A 105 -5.68 -7.56 -4.27
N ALA A 106 -6.81 -6.91 -4.54
CA ALA A 106 -7.53 -6.11 -3.58
C ALA A 106 -8.63 -6.92 -2.89
N PHE A 107 -8.76 -6.73 -1.58
CA PHE A 107 -9.83 -7.31 -0.74
C PHE A 107 -10.79 -6.20 -0.35
N LEU A 108 -12.08 -6.36 -0.68
CA LEU A 108 -13.15 -5.54 -0.14
C LEU A 108 -13.74 -6.24 1.08
N LEU A 109 -13.62 -5.62 2.24
CA LEU A 109 -14.12 -6.20 3.48
C LEU A 109 -15.64 -6.05 3.62
N GLY A 110 -16.33 -7.13 3.93
CA GLY A 110 -17.75 -7.15 4.28
C GLY A 110 -18.03 -7.01 5.77
N SER A 111 -17.00 -7.16 6.61
CA SER A 111 -17.07 -7.00 8.06
C SER A 111 -15.78 -6.45 8.64
N ASP A 112 -15.86 -5.86 9.84
CA ASP A 112 -14.69 -5.33 10.55
C ASP A 112 -13.67 -6.44 10.86
N LEU A 113 -12.39 -6.09 10.77
CA LEU A 113 -11.26 -6.94 11.16
C LEU A 113 -10.38 -6.19 12.16
N ASN A 114 -10.27 -6.72 13.36
CA ASN A 114 -9.41 -6.18 14.41
C ASN A 114 -8.93 -7.27 15.37
N GLY A 115 -7.84 -6.99 16.08
CA GLY A 115 -7.29 -7.88 17.10
C GLY A 115 -5.99 -8.58 16.72
N ALA A 116 -5.28 -9.07 17.74
CA ALA A 116 -3.92 -9.61 17.63
C ALA A 116 -3.86 -11.06 17.09
N HIS A 117 -5.00 -11.77 16.99
CA HIS A 117 -5.03 -13.20 16.65
C HIS A 117 -5.65 -13.47 15.28
N ILE A 118 -5.69 -12.47 14.41
CA ILE A 118 -6.21 -12.61 13.04
C ILE A 118 -5.27 -13.45 12.18
N SER A 119 -5.85 -14.40 11.44
CA SER A 119 -5.18 -15.27 10.46
C SER A 119 -5.80 -15.07 9.08
N ALA A 120 -5.20 -15.68 8.05
CA ALA A 120 -5.73 -15.66 6.68
C ALA A 120 -7.18 -16.17 6.60
N VAL A 121 -7.57 -17.15 7.44
CA VAL A 121 -8.95 -17.68 7.48
C VAL A 121 -9.94 -16.59 7.92
N HIS A 122 -9.60 -15.80 8.94
CA HIS A 122 -10.44 -14.69 9.39
C HIS A 122 -10.57 -13.61 8.31
N VAL A 123 -9.46 -13.32 7.59
CA VAL A 123 -9.48 -12.38 6.47
C VAL A 123 -10.41 -12.85 5.37
N LEU A 124 -10.29 -14.12 4.93
CA LEU A 124 -11.17 -14.67 3.90
C LEU A 124 -12.65 -14.67 4.34
N ALA A 125 -12.94 -15.00 5.60
CA ALA A 125 -14.30 -14.98 6.13
C ALA A 125 -14.90 -13.57 6.20
N ALA A 126 -14.06 -12.53 6.38
CA ALA A 126 -14.49 -11.12 6.41
C ALA A 126 -14.52 -10.48 5.02
N THR A 127 -13.98 -11.13 3.99
CA THR A 127 -13.91 -10.58 2.63
C THR A 127 -15.21 -10.80 1.88
N GLN A 128 -15.80 -9.72 1.39
CA GLN A 128 -17.00 -9.78 0.56
C GLN A 128 -16.66 -10.10 -0.89
N TYR A 129 -15.68 -9.35 -1.44
CA TYR A 129 -15.20 -9.53 -2.83
C TYR A 129 -13.70 -9.31 -2.91
N ILE A 130 -13.12 -9.86 -3.96
CA ILE A 130 -11.75 -9.55 -4.40
C ILE A 130 -11.79 -8.94 -5.80
N PHE A 131 -10.76 -8.14 -6.10
CA PHE A 131 -10.57 -7.48 -7.40
C PHE A 131 -9.12 -7.64 -7.85
N ALA A 132 -8.90 -7.70 -9.16
CA ALA A 132 -7.62 -7.29 -9.70
C ALA A 132 -7.44 -5.79 -9.42
N ALA A 133 -6.25 -5.37 -9.04
CA ALA A 133 -5.96 -3.98 -8.72
C ALA A 133 -4.60 -3.57 -9.27
N VAL A 134 -4.43 -2.27 -9.43
CA VAL A 134 -3.12 -1.65 -9.64
C VAL A 134 -2.91 -0.64 -8.51
N ASP A 135 -1.82 -0.82 -7.77
CA ASP A 135 -1.29 0.18 -6.85
C ASP A 135 -0.39 1.15 -7.62
N VAL A 136 -0.59 2.44 -7.40
CA VAL A 136 0.22 3.50 -7.97
C VAL A 136 1.11 4.05 -6.87
N LEU A 137 2.40 3.75 -6.99
CA LEU A 137 3.44 4.24 -6.11
C LEU A 137 3.99 5.56 -6.64
N ASP A 138 4.26 6.48 -5.76
CA ASP A 138 4.97 7.71 -6.07
C ASP A 138 5.80 8.14 -4.86
N SER A 139 7.05 7.68 -4.78
CA SER A 139 7.91 8.03 -3.65
C SER A 139 8.19 9.53 -3.63
N ARG A 140 8.02 10.16 -2.47
CA ARG A 140 8.44 11.55 -2.26
C ARG A 140 9.96 11.68 -2.14
N PHE A 141 10.70 10.56 -2.07
CA PHE A 141 12.17 10.55 -2.04
C PHE A 141 12.75 10.38 -3.42
N ALA A 142 13.71 11.23 -3.79
CA ALA A 142 14.34 11.25 -5.12
C ALA A 142 14.91 9.87 -5.50
N GLY A 143 14.57 9.40 -6.72
CA GLY A 143 15.06 8.14 -7.28
C GLY A 143 14.66 6.89 -6.49
N TYR A 144 13.65 6.95 -5.62
CA TYR A 144 13.30 5.86 -4.68
C TYR A 144 14.46 5.47 -3.75
N SER A 145 15.34 6.44 -3.43
CA SER A 145 16.46 6.25 -2.50
C SER A 145 15.99 6.54 -1.07
N PHE A 146 15.73 5.51 -0.29
CA PHE A 146 15.21 5.61 1.06
C PHE A 146 15.55 4.38 1.90
N THR A 147 15.48 4.53 3.22
CA THR A 147 15.54 3.44 4.19
C THR A 147 14.13 2.97 4.57
N LEU A 148 14.02 1.92 5.39
CA LEU A 148 12.73 1.41 5.87
C LEU A 148 11.91 2.45 6.67
N PRO A 149 12.49 3.22 7.62
CA PRO A 149 11.75 4.30 8.27
C PRO A 149 11.25 5.38 7.31
N ASP A 150 12.05 5.74 6.31
CA ASP A 150 11.66 6.76 5.33
C ASP A 150 10.39 6.34 4.59
N VAL A 151 10.38 5.15 4.00
CA VAL A 151 9.22 4.67 3.22
C VAL A 151 8.00 4.41 4.10
N ALA A 152 8.19 4.06 5.39
CA ALA A 152 7.10 3.96 6.34
C ALA A 152 6.46 5.34 6.60
N ALA A 153 7.27 6.38 6.83
CA ALA A 153 6.81 7.76 7.01
C ALA A 153 6.11 8.30 5.76
N ASP A 154 6.59 7.92 4.58
CA ASP A 154 6.07 8.30 3.26
C ASP A 154 4.80 7.52 2.85
N ASN A 155 4.02 7.07 3.81
CA ASN A 155 2.80 6.30 3.60
C ASN A 155 3.01 5.10 2.64
N SER A 156 4.15 4.43 2.76
CA SER A 156 4.54 3.30 1.89
C SER A 156 4.54 3.67 0.39
N SER A 157 4.94 4.90 0.07
CA SER A 157 4.90 5.51 -1.27
C SER A 157 3.51 5.52 -1.92
N SER A 158 2.45 5.36 -1.14
CA SER A 158 1.07 5.33 -1.66
C SER A 158 0.71 6.65 -2.31
N ALA A 159 0.17 6.61 -3.53
CA ALA A 159 -0.21 7.79 -4.29
C ALA A 159 -1.55 7.63 -5.02
N GLY A 160 -1.88 6.44 -5.47
CA GLY A 160 -3.16 6.15 -6.10
C GLY A 160 -3.42 4.65 -6.20
N PHE A 161 -4.64 4.28 -6.53
CA PHE A 161 -4.99 2.90 -6.84
C PHE A 161 -6.22 2.83 -7.75
N THR A 162 -6.31 1.74 -8.52
CA THR A 162 -7.51 1.44 -9.30
C THR A 162 -7.90 -0.03 -9.13
N LEU A 163 -9.20 -0.30 -9.24
CA LEU A 163 -9.75 -1.66 -9.17
C LEU A 163 -10.27 -2.06 -10.55
N GLY A 164 -10.05 -3.31 -10.93
CA GLY A 164 -10.69 -3.89 -12.10
C GLY A 164 -12.23 -3.93 -11.94
N GLY A 165 -12.96 -3.84 -13.03
CA GLY A 165 -14.43 -3.74 -13.04
C GLY A 165 -15.18 -5.01 -12.64
N THR A 166 -14.51 -6.10 -12.25
CA THR A 166 -15.14 -7.38 -11.93
C THR A 166 -14.94 -7.73 -10.46
N ALA A 167 -16.02 -7.70 -9.69
CA ALA A 167 -16.05 -8.21 -8.32
C ALA A 167 -16.15 -9.74 -8.33
N ILE A 168 -15.24 -10.42 -7.64
CA ILE A 168 -15.19 -11.89 -7.58
C ILE A 168 -15.38 -12.33 -6.15
N ASN A 169 -16.34 -13.25 -5.92
CA ASN A 169 -16.47 -13.90 -4.62
C ASN A 169 -15.23 -14.77 -4.36
N PRO A 170 -14.55 -14.66 -3.22
CA PRO A 170 -13.36 -15.44 -2.91
C PRO A 170 -13.64 -16.92 -2.66
N GLU A 171 -14.90 -17.32 -2.47
CA GLU A 171 -15.28 -18.70 -2.20
C GLU A 171 -14.86 -19.64 -3.36
N GLY A 172 -14.18 -20.72 -3.03
CA GLY A 172 -13.69 -21.69 -4.01
C GLY A 172 -12.44 -21.26 -4.79
N LEU A 173 -11.96 -20.02 -4.61
CA LEU A 173 -10.73 -19.56 -5.26
C LEU A 173 -9.48 -19.90 -4.43
N ASN A 174 -8.49 -20.45 -5.10
CA ASN A 174 -7.17 -20.63 -4.51
C ASN A 174 -6.30 -19.39 -4.83
N LEU A 175 -6.36 -18.38 -3.98
CA LEU A 175 -5.62 -17.13 -4.17
C LEU A 175 -4.10 -17.34 -4.20
N ARG A 176 -3.59 -18.40 -3.58
CA ARG A 176 -2.15 -18.72 -3.61
C ARG A 176 -1.67 -19.04 -5.01
N THR A 177 -2.46 -19.78 -5.79
CA THR A 177 -2.11 -20.23 -7.14
C THR A 177 -2.73 -19.39 -8.24
N LEU A 178 -3.50 -18.35 -7.88
CA LEU A 178 -4.06 -17.41 -8.85
C LEU A 178 -2.92 -16.75 -9.64
N GLY A 179 -2.95 -16.93 -10.97
CA GLY A 179 -1.93 -16.39 -11.88
C GLY A 179 -2.14 -14.90 -12.12
N CYS A 180 -1.03 -14.20 -12.29
CA CYS A 180 -0.98 -12.80 -12.74
C CYS A 180 -0.14 -12.74 -14.00
N ALA A 181 -0.65 -12.09 -15.06
CA ALA A 181 0.09 -11.63 -16.20
C ALA A 181 0.04 -10.08 -16.18
N PHE A 182 1.19 -9.45 -16.06
CA PHE A 182 1.30 -7.99 -16.05
C PHE A 182 1.87 -7.52 -17.38
N GLU A 183 1.09 -6.72 -18.09
CA GLU A 183 1.43 -6.24 -19.43
C GLU A 183 1.50 -4.71 -19.46
N LYS A 184 2.38 -4.17 -20.31
CA LYS A 184 2.46 -2.75 -20.62
C LYS A 184 2.47 -2.59 -22.15
N ASN A 185 1.51 -1.81 -22.69
CA ASN A 185 1.37 -1.58 -24.13
C ASN A 185 1.27 -2.88 -24.95
N GLY A 186 0.56 -3.89 -24.43
CA GLY A 186 0.40 -5.19 -25.08
C GLY A 186 1.63 -6.11 -25.03
N GLN A 187 2.66 -5.72 -24.28
CA GLN A 187 3.85 -6.54 -24.05
C GLN A 187 3.84 -7.12 -22.64
N LEU A 188 4.05 -8.43 -22.53
CA LEU A 188 4.17 -9.11 -21.26
C LEU A 188 5.44 -8.64 -20.53
N ILE A 189 5.27 -8.04 -19.34
CA ILE A 189 6.36 -7.56 -18.49
C ILE A 189 6.76 -8.61 -17.47
N ALA A 190 5.77 -9.22 -16.81
CA ALA A 190 6.01 -10.20 -15.76
C ALA A 190 4.84 -11.18 -15.62
N THR A 191 5.14 -12.36 -15.11
CA THR A 191 4.15 -13.33 -14.64
C THR A 191 4.51 -13.76 -13.22
N ALA A 192 3.51 -13.94 -12.38
CA ALA A 192 3.68 -14.46 -11.03
C ALA A 192 2.37 -15.13 -10.54
N SER A 193 2.36 -15.54 -9.30
CA SER A 193 1.15 -16.03 -8.65
C SER A 193 0.96 -15.37 -7.29
N GLY A 194 -0.24 -15.46 -6.73
CA GLY A 194 -0.54 -14.92 -5.41
C GLY A 194 0.38 -15.43 -4.29
N ALA A 195 1.07 -16.55 -4.49
CA ALA A 195 2.09 -17.04 -3.55
C ALA A 195 3.27 -16.08 -3.37
N ALA A 196 3.51 -15.14 -4.31
CA ALA A 196 4.54 -14.10 -4.18
C ALA A 196 4.28 -13.18 -2.99
N VAL A 197 3.02 -13.04 -2.58
CA VAL A 197 2.59 -12.18 -1.47
C VAL A 197 2.58 -12.98 -0.16
N LEU A 198 3.67 -13.00 0.58
CA LEU A 198 3.85 -13.73 1.85
C LEU A 198 3.34 -15.20 1.82
N GLY A 199 3.43 -15.86 0.68
CA GLY A 199 2.93 -17.21 0.45
C GLY A 199 1.43 -17.31 0.22
N HIS A 200 0.65 -16.30 0.59
CA HIS A 200 -0.80 -16.19 0.35
C HIS A 200 -1.28 -14.76 0.58
N PRO A 201 -2.02 -14.12 -0.34
CA PRO A 201 -2.46 -12.70 -0.21
C PRO A 201 -3.20 -12.38 1.09
N ALA A 202 -4.08 -13.26 1.56
CA ALA A 202 -4.77 -13.06 2.83
C ALA A 202 -3.84 -13.10 4.06
N SER A 203 -2.63 -13.67 3.94
CA SER A 203 -1.64 -13.68 5.04
C SER A 203 -1.04 -12.28 5.26
N SER A 204 -0.84 -11.51 4.19
CA SER A 204 -0.38 -10.13 4.29
C SER A 204 -1.43 -9.24 4.95
N VAL A 205 -2.70 -9.38 4.56
CA VAL A 205 -3.82 -8.66 5.20
C VAL A 205 -3.94 -9.04 6.69
N ALA A 206 -3.79 -10.32 7.03
CA ALA A 206 -3.78 -10.76 8.43
C ALA A 206 -2.61 -10.15 9.22
N TRP A 207 -1.43 -10.01 8.61
CA TRP A 207 -0.29 -9.31 9.20
C TRP A 207 -0.65 -7.84 9.48
N LEU A 208 -1.25 -7.14 8.51
CA LEU A 208 -1.69 -5.76 8.66
C LEU A 208 -2.62 -5.60 9.87
N VAL A 209 -3.67 -6.43 9.98
CA VAL A 209 -4.63 -6.34 11.10
C VAL A 209 -3.93 -6.50 12.44
N ARG A 210 -3.02 -7.47 12.57
CA ARG A 210 -2.23 -7.65 13.79
C ARG A 210 -1.31 -6.46 14.09
N LYS A 211 -0.72 -5.85 13.05
CA LYS A 211 0.12 -4.66 13.18
C LYS A 211 -0.71 -3.46 13.66
N LEU A 212 -1.87 -3.23 13.06
CA LEU A 212 -2.80 -2.17 13.47
C LEU A 212 -3.29 -2.36 14.90
N ALA A 213 -3.56 -3.60 15.32
CA ALA A 213 -3.96 -3.91 16.69
C ALA A 213 -2.92 -3.49 17.74
N THR A 214 -1.62 -3.47 17.41
CA THR A 214 -0.57 -2.95 18.33
C THR A 214 -0.68 -1.44 18.55
N ARG A 215 -1.42 -0.74 17.70
CA ARG A 215 -1.69 0.70 17.78
C ARG A 215 -3.14 1.01 18.21
N GLY A 216 -3.92 -0.02 18.58
CA GLY A 216 -5.33 0.13 18.93
C GLY A 216 -6.25 0.37 17.73
N GLU A 217 -5.78 0.09 16.53
CA GLU A 217 -6.46 0.31 15.27
C GLU A 217 -6.95 -1.01 14.65
N GLY A 218 -7.79 -0.90 13.61
CA GLY A 218 -8.29 -2.05 12.85
C GLY A 218 -8.86 -1.64 11.50
N LEU A 219 -9.30 -2.61 10.73
CA LEU A 219 -9.94 -2.42 9.43
C LEU A 219 -11.45 -2.47 9.57
N LYS A 220 -12.17 -1.74 8.74
CA LYS A 220 -13.62 -1.62 8.75
C LYS A 220 -14.28 -2.31 7.57
N ALA A 221 -15.53 -2.71 7.73
CA ALA A 221 -16.37 -3.08 6.60
C ALA A 221 -16.38 -1.95 5.56
N GLY A 222 -16.31 -2.31 4.28
CA GLY A 222 -16.15 -1.37 3.19
C GLY A 222 -14.72 -0.93 2.89
N HIS A 223 -13.74 -1.22 3.74
CA HIS A 223 -12.34 -0.95 3.42
C HIS A 223 -11.83 -1.82 2.27
N ILE A 224 -11.04 -1.22 1.40
CA ILE A 224 -10.30 -1.85 0.31
C ILE A 224 -8.87 -2.08 0.78
N ILE A 225 -8.39 -3.33 0.72
CA ILE A 225 -7.04 -3.66 1.15
C ILE A 225 -6.25 -4.20 -0.03
N LEU A 226 -5.24 -3.46 -0.46
CA LEU A 226 -4.27 -3.94 -1.45
C LEU A 226 -3.26 -4.84 -0.75
N SER A 227 -3.18 -6.09 -1.19
CA SER A 227 -2.48 -7.15 -0.42
C SER A 227 -0.96 -7.14 -0.54
N GLY A 228 -0.43 -6.32 -1.41
CA GLY A 228 0.98 -6.24 -1.78
C GLY A 228 1.25 -6.73 -3.20
N ALA A 229 2.30 -6.20 -3.79
CA ALA A 229 2.68 -6.45 -5.16
C ALA A 229 2.91 -7.93 -5.48
N ILE A 230 2.28 -8.40 -6.54
CA ILE A 230 2.47 -9.77 -7.07
C ILE A 230 3.74 -9.83 -7.92
N THR A 231 4.08 -8.74 -8.62
CA THR A 231 5.30 -8.58 -9.42
C THR A 231 6.08 -7.34 -8.97
N GLU A 232 7.19 -7.05 -9.60
CA GLU A 232 7.92 -5.80 -9.36
C GLU A 232 7.19 -4.59 -9.94
N ALA A 233 7.43 -3.42 -9.32
CA ALA A 233 6.91 -2.14 -9.79
C ALA A 233 7.51 -1.73 -11.13
N VAL A 234 6.68 -1.24 -12.03
CA VAL A 234 7.07 -0.78 -13.36
C VAL A 234 6.82 0.73 -13.46
N ALA A 235 7.79 1.48 -13.92
CA ALA A 235 7.63 2.90 -14.22
C ALA A 235 6.57 3.11 -15.30
N VAL A 236 5.74 4.13 -15.12
CA VAL A 236 4.67 4.52 -16.06
C VAL A 236 5.20 5.41 -17.18
#